data_c9d3ec722181dfd0b56c708c6f5f4926
#
_entry.id   c9d3ec722181dfd0b56c708c6f5f4926
#
_cell.length_a   1.000
_cell.length_b   1.000
_cell.length_c   1.000
_cell.angle_alpha   90.00
_cell.angle_beta   90.00
_cell.angle_gamma   90.00
#
_symmetry.space_group_name_H-M   'P 1'
#
loop_
_entity.id
_entity.type
_entity.pdbx_description
1 polymer ?
#
loop_
_entity_poly.entity_id
_entity_poly.type
_entity_poly.pdbx_seq_one_letter_code
_entity_poly.pdbx_strand_id
1 'polypeptide(L)'
;MDLFKQQRVEDFYEIGEELGSGQFAIVKHCREKSTGLEFAAKFIKKRQSMASSRGVRRDDIEREVDILQQIQHPNIVTLHDVYENRTDVVLILELVSGGELFDFLAQKESLSEEEATQFIKQILKGVNYLHARKIAHFDLKPENIMLLDKNVPLPRIKLIDFGLAHKIEAGVEFKNIFGTPEFVAPEIVNYEPLGLEADMWSVGVITYILLSGASPFLGETKQDTLKNISAINYEFDEEFFCHTSELAKKFISQLLEKDKKKRLTIQDALNHPWIKSNEHKEENKAKEPRKRERRQLKTKRLREYTIKSHSSMPPNNTYVNFERFAQVVEDIDQMESSFVSLAAAHDSLQEDIDAMVSIYNEKEAWYKEESEDVRHELSQIRYEFRKVEAFKRSLQDDMQAFSSSLGAVSSRYQERQSHFDALRLELSNELKWVQEVMGSVPTEGGGRGYPNCSFSTVFNNDVNEALKELLSRSCGGELLSGINLDFETGQQR
;
A
#
# COMPACT_ATOMS: atom_id res chain seq x y z
N MET A 1 -13.10 14.51 26.36
CA MET A 1 -11.71 14.97 26.10
C MET A 1 -11.44 14.70 24.66
N ASP A 2 -11.01 15.71 23.91
CA ASP A 2 -10.64 15.47 22.51
C ASP A 2 -9.52 14.46 22.45
N LEU A 3 -9.79 13.36 21.79
CA LEU A 3 -8.92 12.22 21.63
C LEU A 3 -7.64 12.58 20.89
N PHE A 4 -7.77 13.53 19.98
CA PHE A 4 -6.75 13.99 19.06
C PHE A 4 -6.14 15.31 19.59
N LYS A 5 -4.91 15.24 20.08
CA LYS A 5 -4.17 16.42 20.55
C LYS A 5 -3.85 17.32 19.35
N GLN A 6 -4.35 18.55 19.38
CA GLN A 6 -4.15 19.56 18.31
C GLN A 6 -2.78 20.25 18.38
N GLN A 7 -1.94 19.86 19.32
CA GLN A 7 -0.58 20.36 19.49
C GLN A 7 0.34 19.69 18.46
N ARG A 8 1.45 20.33 18.17
CA ARG A 8 2.46 19.73 17.28
C ARG A 8 3.16 18.58 18.00
N VAL A 9 3.24 17.43 17.34
CA VAL A 9 3.93 16.25 17.90
C VAL A 9 5.40 16.53 18.18
N GLU A 10 6.04 17.39 17.38
CA GLU A 10 7.43 17.77 17.52
C GLU A 10 7.71 18.59 18.80
N ASP A 11 6.68 19.15 19.44
CA ASP A 11 6.85 19.85 20.71
C ASP A 11 7.13 18.86 21.86
N PHE A 12 6.61 17.62 21.75
CA PHE A 12 6.70 16.56 22.77
C PHE A 12 7.65 15.44 22.41
N TYR A 13 7.82 15.16 21.11
CA TYR A 13 8.65 14.07 20.59
C TYR A 13 9.75 14.63 19.68
N GLU A 14 10.91 14.02 19.78
CA GLU A 14 11.99 14.16 18.81
C GLU A 14 11.77 13.11 17.73
N ILE A 15 11.50 13.55 16.50
CA ILE A 15 11.23 12.66 15.36
C ILE A 15 12.56 12.28 14.72
N GLY A 16 12.78 10.96 14.61
CA GLY A 16 13.99 10.37 14.08
C GLY A 16 13.82 9.80 12.66
N GLU A 17 14.57 8.73 12.39
CA GLU A 17 14.62 8.05 11.09
C GLU A 17 13.31 7.37 10.71
N GLU A 18 13.13 7.13 9.42
CA GLU A 18 12.02 6.36 8.90
C GLU A 18 12.22 4.87 9.17
N LEU A 19 11.22 4.24 9.79
CA LEU A 19 11.19 2.80 10.08
C LEU A 19 10.47 2.02 8.97
N GLY A 20 9.56 2.66 8.26
CA GLY A 20 8.80 2.07 7.17
C GLY A 20 7.79 3.04 6.57
N SER A 21 7.35 2.75 5.36
CA SER A 21 6.35 3.54 4.65
C SER A 21 5.33 2.65 3.96
N GLY A 22 4.07 3.08 3.99
CA GLY A 22 2.96 2.49 3.26
C GLY A 22 2.33 3.50 2.31
N GLN A 23 1.24 3.11 1.66
CA GLN A 23 0.57 3.94 0.65
C GLN A 23 0.15 5.33 1.17
N PHE A 24 -0.33 5.43 2.41
CA PHE A 24 -0.83 6.67 3.01
C PHE A 24 -0.28 6.96 4.40
N ALA A 25 0.71 6.20 4.85
CA ALA A 25 1.30 6.37 6.16
C ALA A 25 2.82 6.19 6.10
N ILE A 26 3.53 6.95 6.91
CA ILE A 26 4.96 6.82 7.13
C ILE A 26 5.18 6.59 8.63
N VAL A 27 5.95 5.57 8.97
CA VAL A 27 6.31 5.27 10.36
C VAL A 27 7.74 5.74 10.60
N LYS A 28 7.93 6.54 11.63
CA LYS A 28 9.25 7.06 12.02
C LYS A 28 9.56 6.68 13.46
N HIS A 29 10.82 6.46 13.74
CA HIS A 29 11.31 6.43 15.11
C HIS A 29 11.03 7.76 15.79
N CYS A 30 10.65 7.76 17.06
CA CYS A 30 10.55 8.99 17.84
C CYS A 30 10.90 8.75 19.31
N ARG A 31 11.34 9.84 19.97
CA ARG A 31 11.73 9.82 21.38
C ARG A 31 10.93 10.87 22.14
N GLU A 32 10.28 10.47 23.21
CA GLU A 32 9.58 11.41 24.08
C GLU A 32 10.57 12.29 24.83
N LYS A 33 10.45 13.61 24.69
CA LYS A 33 11.42 14.58 25.25
C LYS A 33 11.41 14.61 26.78
N SER A 34 10.26 14.34 27.39
CA SER A 34 10.08 14.38 28.83
C SER A 34 10.69 13.19 29.57
N THR A 35 10.59 11.99 28.98
CA THR A 35 11.01 10.73 29.62
C THR A 35 12.24 10.10 28.98
N GLY A 36 12.53 10.48 27.73
CA GLY A 36 13.57 9.86 26.91
C GLY A 36 13.19 8.47 26.38
N LEU A 37 11.95 8.03 26.56
CA LEU A 37 11.46 6.74 26.05
C LEU A 37 11.28 6.79 24.52
N GLU A 38 11.49 5.65 23.88
CA GLU A 38 11.44 5.52 22.43
C GLU A 38 10.11 4.89 21.99
N PHE A 39 9.57 5.40 20.89
CA PHE A 39 8.28 5.02 20.29
C PHE A 39 8.38 5.00 18.77
N ALA A 40 7.33 4.54 18.12
CA ALA A 40 7.11 4.64 16.69
C ALA A 40 5.99 5.66 16.42
N ALA A 41 6.26 6.66 15.59
CA ALA A 41 5.28 7.66 15.17
C ALA A 41 4.75 7.31 13.77
N LYS A 42 3.49 6.87 13.67
CA LYS A 42 2.80 6.59 12.41
C LYS A 42 2.07 7.84 11.95
N PHE A 43 2.60 8.49 10.90
CA PHE A 43 2.02 9.67 10.25
C PHE A 43 1.02 9.19 9.19
N ILE A 44 -0.26 9.36 9.42
CA ILE A 44 -1.34 8.97 8.50
C ILE A 44 -1.83 10.23 7.79
N LYS A 45 -1.66 10.29 6.46
CA LYS A 45 -2.09 11.41 5.65
C LYS A 45 -3.61 11.44 5.54
N LYS A 46 -4.22 12.55 5.96
CA LYS A 46 -5.68 12.75 5.87
C LYS A 46 -6.11 13.04 4.43
N ARG A 47 -7.23 12.47 4.03
CA ARG A 47 -7.89 12.83 2.78
C ARG A 47 -8.42 14.26 2.87
N GLN A 48 -7.96 15.15 1.99
CA GLN A 48 -8.25 16.60 2.06
C GLN A 48 -9.61 16.99 1.48
N SER A 49 -10.19 16.18 0.58
CA SER A 49 -11.51 16.43 0.01
C SER A 49 -12.18 15.12 -0.38
N MET A 50 -13.50 15.14 -0.52
CA MET A 50 -14.27 13.98 -1.00
C MET A 50 -13.85 13.54 -2.41
N ALA A 51 -13.41 14.45 -3.25
CA ALA A 51 -12.95 14.16 -4.61
C ALA A 51 -11.48 13.65 -4.68
N SER A 52 -10.72 13.72 -3.58
CA SER A 52 -9.33 13.27 -3.55
C SER A 52 -9.24 11.78 -3.27
N SER A 53 -8.56 11.03 -4.10
CA SER A 53 -8.16 9.64 -3.82
C SER A 53 -6.92 9.55 -2.92
N ARG A 54 -6.23 10.65 -2.66
CA ARG A 54 -5.00 10.71 -1.85
C ARG A 54 -5.31 10.89 -0.36
N GLY A 55 -4.89 9.93 0.45
CA GLY A 55 -5.02 9.96 1.90
C GLY A 55 -6.17 9.08 2.43
N VAL A 56 -6.18 8.90 3.74
CA VAL A 56 -7.14 8.07 4.49
C VAL A 56 -8.34 8.92 4.93
N ARG A 57 -9.55 8.38 4.84
CA ARG A 57 -10.75 9.07 5.33
C ARG A 57 -10.67 9.26 6.84
N ARG A 58 -11.24 10.34 7.32
CA ARG A 58 -11.28 10.67 8.75
C ARG A 58 -11.89 9.54 9.58
N ASP A 59 -13.02 9.00 9.13
CA ASP A 59 -13.76 7.93 9.81
C ASP A 59 -12.90 6.66 9.97
N ASP A 60 -12.08 6.33 8.96
CA ASP A 60 -11.20 5.16 9.00
C ASP A 60 -10.07 5.36 10.01
N ILE A 61 -9.53 6.58 10.12
CA ILE A 61 -8.49 6.93 11.11
C ILE A 61 -9.10 6.90 12.53
N GLU A 62 -10.29 7.47 12.71
CA GLU A 62 -10.99 7.47 14.00
C GLU A 62 -11.29 6.04 14.47
N ARG A 63 -11.72 5.16 13.55
CA ARG A 63 -11.94 3.76 13.84
C ARG A 63 -10.66 3.04 14.26
N GLU A 64 -9.53 3.25 13.56
CA GLU A 64 -8.23 2.67 13.94
C GLU A 64 -7.83 3.12 15.34
N VAL A 65 -7.94 4.41 15.64
CA VAL A 65 -7.62 4.99 16.95
C VAL A 65 -8.54 4.44 18.04
N ASP A 66 -9.85 4.40 17.78
CA ASP A 66 -10.85 3.91 18.73
C ASP A 66 -10.61 2.43 19.09
N ILE A 67 -10.25 1.61 18.11
CA ILE A 67 -9.87 0.21 18.35
C ILE A 67 -8.59 0.13 19.17
N LEU A 68 -7.53 0.82 18.76
CA LEU A 68 -6.22 0.76 19.42
C LEU A 68 -6.28 1.20 20.89
N GLN A 69 -7.14 2.16 21.22
CA GLN A 69 -7.31 2.61 22.62
C GLN A 69 -8.01 1.60 23.52
N GLN A 70 -8.84 0.73 22.97
CA GLN A 70 -9.60 -0.27 23.71
C GLN A 70 -8.81 -1.57 23.93
N ILE A 71 -7.63 -1.71 23.29
CA ILE A 71 -6.86 -2.96 23.32
C ILE A 71 -5.52 -2.78 24.03
N GLN A 72 -5.21 -3.72 24.89
CA GLN A 72 -3.91 -3.85 25.54
C GLN A 72 -3.62 -5.34 25.76
N HIS A 73 -2.63 -5.85 25.04
CA HIS A 73 -2.26 -7.26 25.11
C HIS A 73 -0.77 -7.46 24.78
N PRO A 74 -0.09 -8.43 25.40
CA PRO A 74 1.34 -8.67 25.15
C PRO A 74 1.72 -8.91 23.70
N ASN A 75 0.81 -9.45 22.88
CA ASN A 75 1.03 -9.77 21.47
C ASN A 75 0.37 -8.78 20.51
N ILE A 76 -0.01 -7.60 20.97
CA ILE A 76 -0.59 -6.52 20.15
C ILE A 76 0.17 -5.24 20.45
N VAL A 77 0.39 -4.41 19.42
CA VAL A 77 1.01 -3.11 19.56
C VAL A 77 0.14 -2.19 20.44
N THR A 78 0.77 -1.41 21.30
CA THR A 78 0.09 -0.48 22.20
C THR A 78 0.10 0.92 21.65
N LEU A 79 -1.04 1.62 21.65
CA LEU A 79 -1.15 3.04 21.36
C LEU A 79 -0.81 3.83 22.64
N HIS A 80 0.13 4.76 22.52
CA HIS A 80 0.55 5.64 23.62
C HIS A 80 -0.14 7.00 23.54
N ASP A 81 -0.16 7.63 22.35
CA ASP A 81 -0.65 8.97 22.18
C ASP A 81 -1.18 9.21 20.75
N VAL A 82 -1.99 10.26 20.57
CA VAL A 82 -2.54 10.66 19.26
C VAL A 82 -2.45 12.17 19.10
N TYR A 83 -1.84 12.60 18.00
CA TYR A 83 -1.74 13.99 17.60
C TYR A 83 -2.43 14.22 16.26
N GLU A 84 -2.91 15.42 16.04
CA GLU A 84 -3.51 15.80 14.77
C GLU A 84 -3.05 17.18 14.35
N ASN A 85 -2.64 17.32 13.10
CA ASN A 85 -2.39 18.58 12.43
C ASN A 85 -3.33 18.72 11.22
N ARG A 86 -3.14 19.75 10.39
CA ARG A 86 -4.01 20.00 9.24
C ARG A 86 -3.99 18.86 8.21
N THR A 87 -2.87 18.21 7.99
CA THR A 87 -2.63 17.24 6.92
C THR A 87 -2.60 15.81 7.39
N ASP A 88 -2.21 15.56 8.65
CA ASP A 88 -1.91 14.25 9.16
C ASP A 88 -2.55 14.01 10.52
N VAL A 89 -2.80 12.74 10.83
CA VAL A 89 -2.94 12.23 12.18
C VAL A 89 -1.68 11.44 12.51
N VAL A 90 -1.13 11.63 13.69
CA VAL A 90 0.10 10.97 14.14
C VAL A 90 -0.23 10.07 15.33
N LEU A 91 -0.08 8.78 15.16
CA LEU A 91 -0.21 7.80 16.22
C LEU A 91 1.16 7.53 16.84
N ILE A 92 1.29 7.71 18.13
CA ILE A 92 2.47 7.31 18.89
C ILE A 92 2.23 5.89 19.41
N LEU A 93 2.98 4.96 18.88
CA LEU A 93 2.83 3.52 19.12
C LEU A 93 4.06 2.97 19.85
N GLU A 94 3.86 1.87 20.54
CA GLU A 94 4.97 1.06 21.07
C GLU A 94 6.00 0.79 19.97
N LEU A 95 7.28 0.99 20.28
CA LEU A 95 8.36 0.68 19.34
C LEU A 95 8.56 -0.83 19.26
N VAL A 96 8.37 -1.40 18.08
CA VAL A 96 8.57 -2.82 17.79
C VAL A 96 9.77 -2.94 16.85
N SER A 97 10.96 -3.12 17.40
CA SER A 97 12.24 -2.97 16.68
C SER A 97 12.92 -4.29 16.28
N GLY A 98 12.32 -5.43 16.60
CA GLY A 98 12.92 -6.74 16.31
C GLY A 98 12.83 -7.19 14.85
N GLY A 99 12.16 -6.42 13.98
CA GLY A 99 11.91 -6.76 12.57
C GLY A 99 10.75 -7.73 12.39
N GLU A 100 10.50 -8.13 11.16
CA GLU A 100 9.42 -9.05 10.80
C GLU A 100 9.71 -10.48 11.28
N LEU A 101 8.66 -11.18 11.74
CA LEU A 101 8.78 -12.57 12.18
C LEU A 101 9.32 -13.48 11.08
N PHE A 102 8.81 -13.34 9.86
CA PHE A 102 9.19 -14.22 8.75
C PHE A 102 10.64 -14.03 8.33
N ASP A 103 11.16 -12.80 8.31
CA ASP A 103 12.57 -12.52 8.07
C ASP A 103 13.48 -13.13 9.13
N PHE A 104 13.08 -13.01 10.39
CA PHE A 104 13.80 -13.63 11.49
C PHE A 104 13.89 -15.15 11.35
N LEU A 105 12.76 -15.80 11.00
CA LEU A 105 12.71 -17.25 10.83
C LEU A 105 13.45 -17.71 9.57
N ALA A 106 13.41 -16.91 8.50
CA ALA A 106 14.13 -17.16 7.26
C ALA A 106 15.66 -17.10 7.44
N GLN A 107 16.16 -16.34 8.40
CA GLN A 107 17.60 -16.24 8.72
C GLN A 107 18.11 -17.41 9.55
N LYS A 108 17.25 -18.22 10.18
CA LYS A 108 17.65 -19.40 10.93
C LYS A 108 18.22 -20.47 9.98
N GLU A 109 19.22 -21.19 10.44
CA GLU A 109 19.76 -22.36 9.69
C GLU A 109 18.72 -23.49 9.58
N SER A 110 17.95 -23.65 10.63
CA SER A 110 16.84 -24.61 10.69
C SER A 110 15.70 -24.08 11.54
N LEU A 111 14.49 -24.46 11.21
CA LEU A 111 13.29 -24.22 12.00
C LEU A 111 12.62 -25.55 12.27
N SER A 112 12.24 -25.82 13.52
CA SER A 112 11.42 -27.00 13.85
C SER A 112 9.94 -26.66 13.80
N GLU A 113 9.10 -27.66 13.51
CA GLU A 113 7.64 -27.52 13.59
C GLU A 113 7.19 -27.08 15.01
N GLU A 114 7.93 -27.52 16.05
CA GLU A 114 7.67 -27.12 17.44
C GLU A 114 7.93 -25.64 17.65
N GLU A 115 9.02 -25.09 17.10
CA GLU A 115 9.31 -23.65 17.16
C GLU A 115 8.28 -22.83 16.38
N ALA A 116 7.91 -23.29 15.17
CA ALA A 116 6.87 -22.64 14.37
C ALA A 116 5.54 -22.57 15.14
N THR A 117 5.16 -23.67 15.83
CA THR A 117 3.95 -23.73 16.66
C THR A 117 3.97 -22.69 17.78
N GLN A 118 5.12 -22.38 18.37
CA GLN A 118 5.21 -21.36 19.45
C GLN A 118 4.89 -19.95 18.93
N PHE A 119 5.27 -19.63 17.70
CA PHE A 119 4.92 -18.34 17.10
C PHE A 119 3.46 -18.29 16.69
N ILE A 120 2.94 -19.34 16.06
CA ILE A 120 1.50 -19.43 15.72
C ILE A 120 0.65 -19.31 16.99
N LYS A 121 1.06 -19.93 18.10
CA LYS A 121 0.38 -19.80 19.39
C LYS A 121 0.35 -18.37 19.90
N GLN A 122 1.40 -17.59 19.72
CA GLN A 122 1.41 -16.18 20.09
C GLN A 122 0.46 -15.35 19.20
N ILE A 123 0.43 -15.62 17.88
CA ILE A 123 -0.53 -15.00 16.95
C ILE A 123 -1.96 -15.32 17.41
N LEU A 124 -2.27 -16.58 17.64
CA LEU A 124 -3.58 -17.01 18.14
C LEU A 124 -3.97 -16.33 19.45
N LYS A 125 -3.04 -16.11 20.39
CA LYS A 125 -3.33 -15.38 21.65
C LYS A 125 -3.72 -13.92 21.37
N GLY A 126 -3.02 -13.25 20.48
CA GLY A 126 -3.38 -11.89 20.04
C GLY A 126 -4.75 -11.83 19.37
N VAL A 127 -5.00 -12.73 18.41
CA VAL A 127 -6.29 -12.84 17.72
C VAL A 127 -7.42 -13.19 18.68
N ASN A 128 -7.19 -14.10 19.64
CA ASN A 128 -8.18 -14.45 20.65
C ASN A 128 -8.59 -13.23 21.50
N TYR A 129 -7.64 -12.40 21.86
CA TYR A 129 -7.91 -11.18 22.62
C TYR A 129 -8.80 -10.20 21.81
N LEU A 130 -8.56 -10.07 20.51
CA LEU A 130 -9.38 -9.27 19.60
C LEU A 130 -10.79 -9.85 19.43
N HIS A 131 -10.87 -11.15 19.11
CA HIS A 131 -12.13 -11.83 18.85
C HIS A 131 -13.04 -11.89 20.09
N ALA A 132 -12.47 -11.98 21.30
CA ALA A 132 -13.23 -11.84 22.54
C ALA A 132 -13.90 -10.46 22.69
N ARG A 133 -13.37 -9.43 22.02
CA ARG A 133 -13.92 -8.07 21.95
C ARG A 133 -14.73 -7.81 20.69
N LYS A 134 -14.98 -8.85 19.90
CA LYS A 134 -15.66 -8.76 18.60
C LYS A 134 -14.92 -7.84 17.59
N ILE A 135 -13.61 -7.78 17.69
CA ILE A 135 -12.75 -7.05 16.75
C ILE A 135 -12.13 -8.05 15.78
N ALA A 136 -12.32 -7.85 14.50
CA ALA A 136 -11.60 -8.51 13.43
C ALA A 136 -10.45 -7.60 12.96
N HIS A 137 -9.27 -8.17 12.72
CA HIS A 137 -8.09 -7.43 12.27
C HIS A 137 -8.14 -7.16 10.76
N PHE A 138 -8.56 -8.13 9.96
CA PHE A 138 -8.74 -8.11 8.50
C PHE A 138 -7.48 -7.90 7.65
N ASP A 139 -6.32 -7.65 8.23
CA ASP A 139 -5.05 -7.54 7.50
C ASP A 139 -3.92 -8.35 8.16
N LEU A 140 -4.25 -9.56 8.61
CA LEU A 140 -3.23 -10.48 9.13
C LEU A 140 -2.40 -11.02 7.97
N LYS A 141 -1.10 -10.69 8.00
CA LYS A 141 -0.10 -11.08 7.01
C LYS A 141 1.30 -11.03 7.64
N PRO A 142 2.33 -11.63 7.03
CA PRO A 142 3.69 -11.65 7.58
C PRO A 142 4.24 -10.28 7.98
N GLU A 143 4.01 -9.25 7.13
CA GLU A 143 4.49 -7.89 7.35
C GLU A 143 3.88 -7.24 8.61
N ASN A 144 2.69 -7.68 9.01
CA ASN A 144 1.99 -7.18 10.20
C ASN A 144 2.26 -8.00 11.48
N ILE A 145 3.24 -8.93 11.42
CA ILE A 145 3.67 -9.74 12.56
C ILE A 145 5.14 -9.43 12.85
N MET A 146 5.37 -8.52 13.79
CA MET A 146 6.69 -8.03 14.14
C MET A 146 7.20 -8.66 15.44
N LEU A 147 8.50 -8.60 15.65
CA LEU A 147 9.16 -9.03 16.89
C LEU A 147 9.46 -7.84 17.79
N LEU A 148 9.15 -7.95 19.06
CA LEU A 148 9.48 -6.92 20.04
C LEU A 148 11.00 -6.82 20.24
N ASP A 149 11.67 -7.95 20.40
CA ASP A 149 13.14 -8.07 20.49
C ASP A 149 13.57 -9.41 19.90
N LYS A 150 14.44 -9.37 18.89
CA LYS A 150 14.96 -10.57 18.21
C LYS A 150 16.11 -11.26 18.95
N ASN A 151 16.69 -10.64 19.97
CA ASN A 151 17.91 -11.12 20.64
C ASN A 151 17.62 -12.11 21.78
N VAL A 152 16.37 -12.56 21.91
CA VAL A 152 15.95 -13.56 22.91
C VAL A 152 15.65 -14.91 22.23
N PRO A 153 15.78 -16.04 22.94
CA PRO A 153 15.60 -17.38 22.35
C PRO A 153 14.23 -17.62 21.71
N LEU A 154 13.15 -17.09 22.31
CA LEU A 154 11.79 -17.08 21.77
C LEU A 154 11.25 -15.67 21.81
N PRO A 155 11.44 -14.90 20.73
CA PRO A 155 10.95 -13.53 20.62
C PRO A 155 9.43 -13.42 20.85
N ARG A 156 9.02 -12.35 21.50
CA ARG A 156 7.60 -11.99 21.59
C ARG A 156 7.16 -11.35 20.30
N ILE A 157 6.08 -11.85 19.70
CA ILE A 157 5.47 -11.22 18.54
C ILE A 157 4.53 -10.08 18.95
N LYS A 158 4.35 -9.14 18.07
CA LYS A 158 3.37 -8.07 18.12
C LYS A 158 2.59 -8.02 16.80
N LEU A 159 1.26 -8.10 16.90
CA LEU A 159 0.38 -7.78 15.79
C LEU A 159 0.33 -6.25 15.68
N ILE A 160 0.57 -5.75 14.47
CA ILE A 160 0.61 -4.32 14.16
C ILE A 160 -0.41 -3.99 13.06
N ASP A 161 -0.59 -2.70 12.80
CA ASP A 161 -1.43 -2.14 11.74
C ASP A 161 -2.92 -2.52 11.81
N PHE A 162 -3.69 -1.68 12.48
CA PHE A 162 -5.13 -1.81 12.70
C PHE A 162 -5.97 -0.95 11.73
N GLY A 163 -5.38 -0.46 10.64
CA GLY A 163 -6.05 0.40 9.66
C GLY A 163 -7.29 -0.22 9.01
N LEU A 164 -7.33 -1.56 8.87
CA LEU A 164 -8.48 -2.30 8.34
C LEU A 164 -9.34 -2.96 9.43
N ALA A 165 -8.95 -2.86 10.69
CA ALA A 165 -9.67 -3.53 11.77
C ALA A 165 -11.09 -2.96 11.96
N HIS A 166 -12.05 -3.85 12.25
CA HIS A 166 -13.45 -3.49 12.49
C HIS A 166 -14.01 -4.23 13.70
N LYS A 167 -14.89 -3.54 14.41
CA LYS A 167 -15.73 -4.15 15.44
C LYS A 167 -16.96 -4.77 14.78
N ILE A 168 -17.14 -6.06 14.97
CA ILE A 168 -18.26 -6.83 14.40
C ILE A 168 -19.45 -6.74 15.35
N GLU A 169 -20.48 -6.03 14.92
CA GLU A 169 -21.70 -5.81 15.70
C GLU A 169 -22.74 -6.89 15.39
N ALA A 170 -23.43 -7.36 16.42
CA ALA A 170 -24.47 -8.36 16.24
C ALA A 170 -25.66 -7.76 15.48
N GLY A 171 -26.09 -8.45 14.41
CA GLY A 171 -27.23 -8.03 13.60
C GLY A 171 -26.93 -6.94 12.55
N VAL A 172 -25.67 -6.50 12.44
CA VAL A 172 -25.22 -5.60 11.37
C VAL A 172 -24.36 -6.37 10.40
N GLU A 173 -24.78 -6.44 9.13
CA GLU A 173 -23.94 -7.02 8.07
C GLU A 173 -22.86 -6.02 7.68
N PHE A 174 -21.60 -6.47 7.74
CA PHE A 174 -20.46 -5.73 7.24
C PHE A 174 -19.90 -6.44 6.02
N LYS A 175 -19.85 -5.75 4.89
CA LYS A 175 -19.30 -6.23 3.62
C LYS A 175 -18.30 -5.20 3.11
N ASN A 176 -17.14 -5.64 2.66
CA ASN A 176 -16.15 -4.79 2.03
C ASN A 176 -15.16 -5.65 1.22
N ILE A 177 -14.47 -5.03 0.26
CA ILE A 177 -13.35 -5.64 -0.47
C ILE A 177 -12.08 -4.89 -0.08
N PHE A 178 -11.21 -5.54 0.66
CA PHE A 178 -9.96 -4.97 1.15
C PHE A 178 -8.95 -6.09 1.49
N GLY A 179 -7.75 -5.70 1.86
CA GLY A 179 -6.69 -6.60 2.30
C GLY A 179 -5.73 -6.98 1.18
N THR A 180 -4.73 -7.77 1.53
CA THR A 180 -3.69 -8.25 0.63
C THR A 180 -4.15 -9.53 -0.06
N PRO A 181 -4.17 -9.62 -1.40
CA PRO A 181 -4.79 -10.72 -2.15
C PRO A 181 -4.43 -12.14 -1.70
N GLU A 182 -3.21 -12.39 -1.28
CA GLU A 182 -2.76 -13.73 -0.85
C GLU A 182 -3.40 -14.19 0.46
N PHE A 183 -3.84 -13.24 1.32
CA PHE A 183 -4.28 -13.51 2.69
C PHE A 183 -5.79 -13.33 2.91
N VAL A 184 -6.49 -12.77 1.92
CA VAL A 184 -7.93 -12.52 2.05
C VAL A 184 -8.76 -13.79 2.00
N ALA A 185 -9.80 -13.84 2.84
CA ALA A 185 -10.71 -14.95 2.89
C ALA A 185 -11.68 -14.97 1.67
N PRO A 186 -12.21 -16.14 1.28
CA PRO A 186 -13.12 -16.24 0.14
C PRO A 186 -14.38 -15.37 0.30
N GLU A 187 -14.88 -15.14 1.51
CA GLU A 187 -16.00 -14.24 1.76
C GLU A 187 -15.67 -12.77 1.43
N ILE A 188 -14.41 -12.33 1.54
CA ILE A 188 -13.97 -10.99 1.08
C ILE A 188 -13.96 -10.94 -0.44
N VAL A 189 -13.41 -11.98 -1.09
CA VAL A 189 -13.35 -12.08 -2.55
C VAL A 189 -14.74 -12.09 -3.17
N ASN A 190 -15.69 -12.78 -2.53
CA ASN A 190 -17.06 -12.96 -3.02
C ASN A 190 -18.02 -11.86 -2.56
N TYR A 191 -17.53 -10.83 -1.85
CA TYR A 191 -18.37 -9.75 -1.28
C TYR A 191 -19.49 -10.26 -0.37
N GLU A 192 -19.21 -11.27 0.44
CA GLU A 192 -20.14 -11.83 1.42
C GLU A 192 -20.03 -11.09 2.77
N PRO A 193 -21.01 -11.26 3.68
CA PRO A 193 -20.90 -10.69 5.03
C PRO A 193 -19.65 -11.17 5.76
N LEU A 194 -18.87 -10.22 6.29
CA LEU A 194 -17.60 -10.48 6.95
C LEU A 194 -17.77 -10.62 8.46
N GLY A 195 -16.91 -11.44 9.06
CA GLY A 195 -16.88 -11.70 10.48
C GLY A 195 -15.46 -12.01 10.97
N LEU A 196 -15.36 -12.46 12.21
CA LEU A 196 -14.11 -12.85 12.86
C LEU A 196 -13.42 -14.03 12.14
N GLU A 197 -14.18 -14.81 11.39
CA GLU A 197 -13.73 -15.99 10.67
C GLU A 197 -12.74 -15.66 9.58
N ALA A 198 -12.77 -14.43 9.03
CA ALA A 198 -11.82 -13.98 8.01
C ALA A 198 -10.37 -13.96 8.54
N ASP A 199 -10.17 -13.55 9.80
CA ASP A 199 -8.85 -13.59 10.44
C ASP A 199 -8.33 -15.03 10.56
N MET A 200 -9.23 -15.99 10.82
CA MET A 200 -8.85 -17.40 10.95
C MET A 200 -8.36 -18.00 9.63
N TRP A 201 -8.93 -17.57 8.51
CA TRP A 201 -8.41 -17.89 7.18
C TRP A 201 -6.99 -17.37 7.00
N SER A 202 -6.75 -16.10 7.30
CA SER A 202 -5.41 -15.48 7.19
C SER A 202 -4.38 -16.19 8.06
N VAL A 203 -4.75 -16.61 9.28
CA VAL A 203 -3.89 -17.45 10.13
C VAL A 203 -3.58 -18.80 9.45
N GLY A 204 -4.53 -19.38 8.74
CA GLY A 204 -4.31 -20.60 7.95
C GLY A 204 -3.27 -20.41 6.86
N VAL A 205 -3.39 -19.32 6.09
CA VAL A 205 -2.41 -18.96 5.04
C VAL A 205 -1.03 -18.71 5.64
N ILE A 206 -0.94 -17.91 6.70
CA ILE A 206 0.32 -17.64 7.44
C ILE A 206 0.96 -18.95 7.92
N THR A 207 0.16 -19.86 8.48
CA THR A 207 0.67 -21.15 8.97
C THR A 207 1.18 -22.03 7.82
N TYR A 208 0.46 -22.04 6.69
CA TYR A 208 0.88 -22.76 5.50
C TYR A 208 2.24 -22.24 4.99
N ILE A 209 2.38 -20.91 4.83
CA ILE A 209 3.63 -20.30 4.36
C ILE A 209 4.77 -20.57 5.35
N LEU A 210 4.52 -20.46 6.64
CA LEU A 210 5.53 -20.69 7.66
C LEU A 210 6.11 -22.12 7.61
N LEU A 211 5.26 -23.12 7.32
CA LEU A 211 5.68 -24.52 7.28
C LEU A 211 6.23 -24.99 5.95
N SER A 212 5.85 -24.34 4.84
CA SER A 212 6.23 -24.74 3.47
C SER A 212 7.24 -23.79 2.80
N GLY A 213 7.20 -22.51 3.16
CA GLY A 213 7.90 -21.44 2.44
C GLY A 213 7.23 -21.08 1.11
N ALA A 214 5.95 -21.46 0.90
CA ALA A 214 5.19 -21.16 -0.31
C ALA A 214 3.79 -20.65 0.06
N SER A 215 3.23 -19.75 -0.74
CA SER A 215 1.86 -19.28 -0.58
C SER A 215 0.88 -20.31 -1.18
N PRO A 216 -0.20 -20.69 -0.45
CA PRO A 216 -1.09 -21.76 -0.89
C PRO A 216 -1.89 -21.43 -2.16
N PHE A 217 -2.21 -20.17 -2.37
CA PHE A 217 -3.12 -19.73 -3.42
C PHE A 217 -2.47 -18.85 -4.49
N LEU A 218 -1.17 -18.54 -4.38
CA LEU A 218 -0.48 -17.63 -5.28
C LEU A 218 -0.60 -18.08 -6.74
N GLY A 219 -1.15 -17.22 -7.57
CA GLY A 219 -1.23 -17.38 -9.02
C GLY A 219 -0.24 -16.46 -9.73
N GLU A 220 -0.18 -16.55 -11.06
CA GLU A 220 0.66 -15.67 -11.88
C GLU A 220 0.22 -14.21 -11.81
N THR A 221 -1.08 -13.98 -11.66
CA THR A 221 -1.69 -12.66 -11.49
C THR A 221 -2.49 -12.58 -10.19
N LYS A 222 -2.79 -11.34 -9.75
CA LYS A 222 -3.71 -11.12 -8.63
C LYS A 222 -5.07 -11.78 -8.85
N GLN A 223 -5.57 -11.74 -10.08
CA GLN A 223 -6.85 -12.37 -10.44
C GLN A 223 -6.79 -13.90 -10.33
N ASP A 224 -5.68 -14.52 -10.73
CA ASP A 224 -5.52 -15.97 -10.58
C ASP A 224 -5.40 -16.36 -9.11
N THR A 225 -4.72 -15.56 -8.28
CA THR A 225 -4.70 -15.74 -6.83
C THR A 225 -6.12 -15.72 -6.25
N LEU A 226 -6.93 -14.71 -6.59
CA LEU A 226 -8.31 -14.60 -6.12
C LEU A 226 -9.20 -15.74 -6.61
N LYS A 227 -9.00 -16.24 -7.85
CA LYS A 227 -9.68 -17.43 -8.36
C LYS A 227 -9.31 -18.68 -7.58
N ASN A 228 -8.02 -18.88 -7.28
CA ASN A 228 -7.55 -20.01 -6.48
C ASN A 228 -8.17 -20.01 -5.09
N ILE A 229 -8.28 -18.83 -4.44
CA ILE A 229 -8.93 -18.66 -3.15
C ILE A 229 -10.42 -19.05 -3.25
N SER A 230 -11.16 -18.50 -4.20
CA SER A 230 -12.59 -18.80 -4.37
C SER A 230 -12.87 -20.26 -4.67
N ALA A 231 -11.96 -20.92 -5.37
CA ALA A 231 -12.04 -22.34 -5.74
C ALA A 231 -11.47 -23.27 -4.64
N ILE A 232 -10.80 -22.72 -3.61
CA ILE A 232 -10.02 -23.50 -2.61
C ILE A 232 -8.98 -24.39 -3.30
N ASN A 233 -8.33 -23.83 -4.32
CA ASN A 233 -7.36 -24.56 -5.11
C ASN A 233 -5.98 -24.50 -4.48
N TYR A 234 -5.69 -25.38 -3.52
CA TYR A 234 -4.38 -25.59 -2.92
C TYR A 234 -4.17 -27.05 -2.58
N GLU A 235 -2.94 -27.47 -2.40
CA GLU A 235 -2.57 -28.84 -2.03
C GLU A 235 -1.40 -28.84 -1.04
N PHE A 236 -1.18 -29.97 -0.37
CA PHE A 236 0.00 -30.20 0.46
C PHE A 236 1.04 -30.98 -0.35
N ASP A 237 1.75 -30.28 -1.23
CA ASP A 237 2.80 -30.87 -2.02
C ASP A 237 3.84 -31.57 -1.12
N GLU A 238 4.12 -32.84 -1.41
CA GLU A 238 5.09 -33.63 -0.64
C GLU A 238 6.48 -32.99 -0.63
N GLU A 239 6.86 -32.28 -1.70
CA GLU A 239 8.13 -31.56 -1.76
C GLU A 239 8.23 -30.51 -0.66
N PHE A 240 7.11 -29.83 -0.33
CA PHE A 240 7.05 -28.78 0.68
C PHE A 240 6.71 -29.31 2.08
N PHE A 241 5.91 -30.37 2.18
CA PHE A 241 5.33 -30.86 3.43
C PHE A 241 5.85 -32.23 3.90
N CYS A 242 6.93 -32.76 3.28
CA CYS A 242 7.50 -34.08 3.65
C CYS A 242 7.93 -34.16 5.11
N HIS A 243 8.23 -33.03 5.76
CA HIS A 243 8.66 -32.96 7.15
C HIS A 243 7.56 -32.41 8.10
N THR A 244 6.36 -32.13 7.58
CA THR A 244 5.24 -31.56 8.32
C THR A 244 4.33 -32.70 8.84
N SER A 245 3.88 -32.56 10.09
CA SER A 245 2.99 -33.56 10.70
C SER A 245 1.58 -33.50 10.10
N GLU A 246 0.88 -34.64 10.11
CA GLU A 246 -0.53 -34.69 9.70
C GLU A 246 -1.43 -33.82 10.60
N LEU A 247 -1.05 -33.59 11.86
CA LEU A 247 -1.76 -32.68 12.74
C LEU A 247 -1.64 -31.22 12.28
N ALA A 248 -0.47 -30.82 11.78
CA ALA A 248 -0.26 -29.48 11.22
C ALA A 248 -1.06 -29.28 9.92
N LYS A 249 -1.01 -30.27 9.00
CA LYS A 249 -1.81 -30.25 7.77
C LYS A 249 -3.31 -30.17 8.07
N LYS A 250 -3.79 -30.94 9.06
CA LYS A 250 -5.18 -30.89 9.49
C LYS A 250 -5.57 -29.54 10.06
N PHE A 251 -4.69 -28.92 10.87
CA PHE A 251 -4.89 -27.59 11.40
C PHE A 251 -5.06 -26.55 10.29
N ILE A 252 -4.16 -26.57 9.28
CA ILE A 252 -4.26 -25.69 8.13
C ILE A 252 -5.56 -25.92 7.36
N SER A 253 -5.90 -27.18 7.03
CA SER A 253 -7.12 -27.49 6.25
C SER A 253 -8.39 -27.01 6.95
N GLN A 254 -8.45 -27.10 8.26
CA GLN A 254 -9.61 -26.64 9.03
C GLN A 254 -9.68 -25.10 9.15
N LEU A 255 -8.58 -24.39 8.96
CA LEU A 255 -8.55 -22.94 8.87
C LEU A 255 -8.86 -22.46 7.44
N LEU A 256 -8.39 -23.18 6.42
CA LEU A 256 -8.65 -22.89 5.00
C LEU A 256 -9.97 -23.55 4.52
N GLU A 257 -10.97 -23.57 5.37
CA GLU A 257 -12.33 -24.05 5.07
C GLU A 257 -13.15 -22.90 4.44
N LYS A 258 -13.77 -23.18 3.29
CA LYS A 258 -14.58 -22.18 2.57
C LYS A 258 -15.81 -21.74 3.37
N ASP A 259 -16.53 -22.72 3.89
CA ASP A 259 -17.70 -22.46 4.72
C ASP A 259 -17.24 -21.87 6.07
N LYS A 260 -17.35 -20.56 6.22
CA LYS A 260 -16.94 -19.85 7.42
C LYS A 260 -17.57 -20.39 8.71
N LYS A 261 -18.75 -21.06 8.64
CA LYS A 261 -19.40 -21.69 9.78
C LYS A 261 -18.72 -23.01 10.21
N LYS A 262 -17.99 -23.64 9.30
CA LYS A 262 -17.21 -24.87 9.56
C LYS A 262 -15.74 -24.57 9.83
N ARG A 263 -15.27 -23.38 9.46
CA ARG A 263 -13.90 -22.93 9.71
C ARG A 263 -13.63 -22.91 11.20
N LEU A 264 -12.43 -23.34 11.61
CA LEU A 264 -12.03 -23.30 13.02
C LEU A 264 -12.23 -21.91 13.63
N THR A 265 -12.94 -21.86 14.73
CA THR A 265 -12.97 -20.65 15.57
C THR A 265 -11.62 -20.48 16.27
N ILE A 266 -11.36 -19.28 16.79
CA ILE A 266 -10.13 -19.02 17.56
C ILE A 266 -10.02 -19.94 18.80
N GLN A 267 -11.15 -20.29 19.44
CA GLN A 267 -11.17 -21.19 20.58
C GLN A 267 -10.82 -22.62 20.18
N ASP A 268 -11.36 -23.09 19.06
CA ASP A 268 -11.06 -24.41 18.53
C ASP A 268 -9.59 -24.50 18.08
N ALA A 269 -9.06 -23.44 17.45
CA ALA A 269 -7.68 -23.34 17.03
C ALA A 269 -6.71 -23.42 18.23
N LEU A 270 -6.96 -22.68 19.30
CA LEU A 270 -6.17 -22.75 20.55
C LEU A 270 -6.25 -24.13 21.22
N ASN A 271 -7.38 -24.84 21.06
CA ASN A 271 -7.59 -26.18 21.60
C ASN A 271 -7.14 -27.31 20.67
N HIS A 272 -6.72 -26.99 19.43
CA HIS A 272 -6.34 -27.99 18.46
C HIS A 272 -5.13 -28.83 18.95
N PRO A 273 -5.15 -30.15 18.73
CA PRO A 273 -4.07 -31.05 19.20
C PRO A 273 -2.67 -30.62 18.75
N TRP A 274 -2.54 -30.03 17.56
CA TRP A 274 -1.27 -29.51 17.07
C TRP A 274 -0.72 -28.37 17.95
N ILE A 275 -1.58 -27.48 18.40
CA ILE A 275 -1.20 -26.33 19.26
C ILE A 275 -0.94 -26.79 20.69
N LYS A 276 -1.74 -27.73 21.23
CA LYS A 276 -1.60 -28.25 22.59
C LYS A 276 -0.49 -29.28 22.78
N SER A 277 -0.09 -30.01 21.73
CA SER A 277 0.91 -31.10 21.85
C SER A 277 2.24 -30.68 22.49
N ASN A 278 2.52 -29.39 22.53
CA ASN A 278 3.75 -28.82 23.09
C ASN A 278 3.60 -28.33 24.54
N GLU A 279 2.38 -28.18 25.07
CA GLU A 279 2.18 -27.76 26.47
C GLU A 279 2.61 -28.85 27.49
N HIS A 280 2.28 -30.10 27.21
CA HIS A 280 2.63 -31.23 28.10
C HIS A 280 4.13 -31.59 28.09
N LYS A 281 4.93 -31.05 27.16
CA LYS A 281 6.37 -31.31 27.08
C LYS A 281 7.19 -30.34 27.94
N GLU A 282 6.71 -29.19 28.31
CA GLU A 282 7.40 -28.25 29.19
C GLU A 282 7.37 -28.71 30.65
N GLU A 283 6.27 -29.32 31.10
CA GLU A 283 6.15 -29.87 32.43
C GLU A 283 7.00 -31.14 32.65
N ASN A 284 7.37 -31.87 31.60
CA ASN A 284 8.12 -33.13 31.64
C ASN A 284 9.60 -33.04 31.25
N LYS A 285 10.18 -31.86 31.04
CA LYS A 285 11.60 -31.66 30.63
C LYS A 285 12.62 -32.10 31.72
N ALA A 286 12.18 -32.61 32.87
CA ALA A 286 13.07 -33.08 33.93
C ALA A 286 13.49 -34.55 33.82
N LYS A 287 12.93 -35.35 32.91
CA LYS A 287 13.27 -36.80 32.81
C LYS A 287 13.36 -37.26 31.36
N GLU A 288 14.58 -37.69 31.00
CA GLU A 288 15.05 -38.48 29.85
C GLU A 288 15.33 -37.79 28.50
N PRO A 289 16.56 -37.98 27.96
CA PRO A 289 16.92 -37.58 26.62
C PRO A 289 16.55 -38.68 25.62
N ARG A 290 15.33 -38.75 25.13
CA ARG A 290 15.04 -39.51 23.91
C ARG A 290 15.37 -38.65 22.73
N LYS A 291 16.35 -39.06 21.90
CA LYS A 291 16.60 -38.56 20.54
C LYS A 291 15.33 -38.76 19.68
N ARG A 292 14.39 -37.83 19.77
CA ARG A 292 13.37 -37.65 18.71
C ARG A 292 14.02 -36.82 17.61
N GLU A 293 14.08 -37.34 16.40
CA GLU A 293 14.40 -36.56 15.22
C GLU A 293 13.48 -35.34 15.21
N ARG A 294 14.04 -34.16 15.48
CA ARG A 294 13.34 -32.89 15.31
C ARG A 294 13.12 -32.73 13.82
N ARG A 295 11.87 -32.74 13.39
CA ARG A 295 11.52 -32.45 12.00
C ARG A 295 11.95 -31.02 11.70
N GLN A 296 12.88 -30.87 10.78
CA GLN A 296 13.44 -29.57 10.39
C GLN A 296 12.77 -29.09 9.12
N LEU A 297 12.23 -27.89 9.16
CA LEU A 297 11.64 -27.21 8.02
C LEU A 297 12.73 -26.58 7.14
N LYS A 298 12.49 -26.52 5.84
CA LYS A 298 13.45 -25.94 4.88
C LYS A 298 13.36 -24.42 4.89
N THR A 299 14.12 -23.75 5.75
CA THR A 299 14.16 -22.28 5.87
C THR A 299 14.63 -21.56 4.60
N LYS A 300 15.34 -22.25 3.70
CA LYS A 300 15.77 -21.71 2.41
C LYS A 300 14.59 -21.16 1.58
N ARG A 301 13.47 -21.90 1.52
CA ARG A 301 12.28 -21.47 0.78
C ARG A 301 11.57 -20.32 1.46
N LEU A 302 11.50 -20.33 2.77
CA LEU A 302 10.96 -19.21 3.53
C LEU A 302 11.77 -17.94 3.25
N ARG A 303 13.10 -18.05 3.13
CA ARG A 303 13.97 -16.94 2.71
C ARG A 303 13.69 -16.48 1.29
N GLU A 304 13.47 -17.40 0.35
CA GLU A 304 13.11 -17.07 -1.03
C GLU A 304 11.75 -16.36 -1.10
N TYR A 305 10.80 -16.79 -0.27
CA TYR A 305 9.49 -16.13 -0.14
C TYR A 305 9.64 -14.68 0.39
N THR A 306 10.37 -14.46 1.49
CA THR A 306 10.55 -13.12 2.06
C THR A 306 11.30 -12.19 1.11
N ILE A 307 12.33 -12.67 0.40
CA ILE A 307 13.02 -11.87 -0.62
C ILE A 307 12.09 -11.46 -1.75
N LYS A 308 11.21 -12.35 -2.22
CA LYS A 308 10.24 -12.04 -3.27
C LYS A 308 9.18 -11.04 -2.79
N SER A 309 8.66 -11.20 -1.58
CA SER A 309 7.67 -10.26 -1.03
C SER A 309 8.26 -8.84 -0.89
N HIS A 310 9.51 -8.71 -0.45
CA HIS A 310 10.18 -7.41 -0.35
C HIS A 310 10.60 -6.83 -1.71
N SER A 311 10.96 -7.66 -2.71
CA SER A 311 11.36 -7.19 -4.04
C SER A 311 10.20 -6.77 -4.93
N SER A 312 8.97 -7.13 -4.60
CA SER A 312 7.76 -6.65 -5.28
C SER A 312 7.30 -5.26 -4.81
N MET A 313 7.98 -4.66 -3.82
CA MET A 313 7.83 -3.24 -3.50
C MET A 313 8.67 -2.39 -4.46
N PRO A 314 8.13 -1.27 -5.01
CA PRO A 314 8.91 -0.39 -5.88
C PRO A 314 10.11 0.21 -5.11
N PRO A 315 11.29 0.29 -5.73
CA PRO A 315 12.49 0.78 -5.06
C PRO A 315 12.35 2.28 -4.71
N ASN A 316 12.55 2.61 -3.47
CA ASN A 316 12.72 3.97 -3.01
C ASN A 316 14.14 4.47 -3.30
N ASN A 317 14.20 5.68 -3.85
CA ASN A 317 15.29 6.65 -3.83
C ASN A 317 16.39 6.60 -4.89
N THR A 318 16.28 7.60 -5.76
CA THR A 318 17.47 8.31 -6.26
C THR A 318 17.27 9.81 -6.02
N TYR A 319 18.09 10.40 -5.14
CA TYR A 319 18.15 11.85 -4.94
C TYR A 319 18.75 12.51 -6.18
N VAL A 320 18.02 13.41 -6.80
CA VAL A 320 18.53 14.32 -7.84
C VAL A 320 18.33 15.77 -7.38
N ASN A 321 19.41 16.54 -7.52
CA ASN A 321 19.60 17.88 -7.02
C ASN A 321 18.71 18.92 -7.75
N PHE A 322 17.96 19.72 -7.01
CA PHE A 322 16.69 20.34 -7.42
C PHE A 322 16.75 21.78 -7.92
N GLU A 323 17.90 22.42 -8.12
CA GLU A 323 17.96 23.86 -8.46
C GLU A 323 17.88 24.26 -9.93
N ARG A 324 17.75 23.32 -10.88
CA ARG A 324 17.75 23.63 -12.33
C ARG A 324 16.45 23.34 -13.09
N PHE A 325 15.36 22.98 -12.41
CA PHE A 325 14.16 22.44 -13.09
C PHE A 325 12.88 23.28 -13.01
N ALA A 326 12.91 24.52 -12.55
CA ALA A 326 11.70 25.32 -12.31
C ALA A 326 10.78 25.47 -13.53
N GLN A 327 11.34 25.58 -14.75
CA GLN A 327 10.53 25.78 -15.97
C GLN A 327 10.01 24.45 -16.52
N VAL A 328 10.79 23.38 -16.42
CA VAL A 328 10.37 22.02 -16.83
C VAL A 328 9.35 21.44 -15.85
N VAL A 329 9.40 21.84 -14.59
CA VAL A 329 8.43 21.47 -13.55
C VAL A 329 7.04 22.07 -13.84
N GLU A 330 6.95 23.28 -14.35
CA GLU A 330 5.68 23.92 -14.70
C GLU A 330 4.98 23.22 -15.88
N ASP A 331 5.73 22.77 -16.87
CA ASP A 331 5.21 21.99 -18.00
C ASP A 331 4.85 20.54 -17.61
N ILE A 332 5.61 19.96 -16.65
CA ILE A 332 5.33 18.64 -16.05
C ILE A 332 4.11 18.71 -15.13
N ASP A 333 3.95 19.77 -14.32
CA ASP A 333 2.78 19.98 -13.47
C ASP A 333 1.49 20.12 -14.29
N GLN A 334 1.58 20.72 -15.48
CA GLN A 334 0.45 20.85 -16.41
C GLN A 334 0.08 19.50 -17.06
N MET A 335 1.09 18.67 -17.38
CA MET A 335 0.87 17.29 -17.82
C MET A 335 0.40 16.38 -16.68
N GLU A 336 0.95 16.53 -15.46
CA GLU A 336 0.48 15.82 -14.26
C GLU A 336 -0.97 16.17 -13.93
N SER A 337 -1.38 17.44 -14.08
CA SER A 337 -2.77 17.87 -13.90
C SER A 337 -3.71 17.19 -14.91
N SER A 338 -3.28 17.03 -16.16
CA SER A 338 -4.05 16.31 -17.19
C SER A 338 -4.10 14.80 -16.92
N PHE A 339 -3.01 14.22 -16.40
CA PHE A 339 -2.95 12.82 -15.96
C PHE A 339 -3.83 12.55 -14.73
N VAL A 340 -3.83 13.48 -13.77
CA VAL A 340 -4.70 13.41 -12.57
C VAL A 340 -6.18 13.49 -12.95
N SER A 341 -6.51 14.32 -13.94
CA SER A 341 -7.89 14.41 -14.46
C SER A 341 -8.32 13.12 -15.16
N LEU A 342 -7.41 12.48 -15.91
CA LEU A 342 -7.67 11.21 -16.59
C LEU A 342 -7.75 10.03 -15.57
N ALA A 343 -6.90 10.03 -14.55
CA ALA A 343 -6.95 9.06 -13.45
C ALA A 343 -8.23 9.20 -12.63
N ALA A 344 -8.68 10.42 -12.35
CA ALA A 344 -9.93 10.68 -11.67
C ALA A 344 -11.16 10.21 -12.48
N ALA A 345 -11.12 10.37 -13.83
CA ALA A 345 -12.15 9.85 -14.71
C ALA A 345 -12.14 8.30 -14.75
N HIS A 346 -10.97 7.68 -14.69
CA HIS A 346 -10.82 6.23 -14.58
C HIS A 346 -11.38 5.69 -13.25
N ASP A 347 -11.04 6.37 -12.13
CA ASP A 347 -11.51 5.96 -10.80
C ASP A 347 -13.04 6.14 -10.68
N SER A 348 -13.61 7.22 -11.24
CA SER A 348 -15.07 7.42 -11.31
C SER A 348 -15.75 6.34 -12.15
N LEU A 349 -15.16 5.94 -13.27
CA LEU A 349 -15.68 4.86 -14.10
C LEU A 349 -15.58 3.49 -13.40
N GLN A 350 -14.54 3.29 -12.61
CA GLN A 350 -14.37 2.09 -11.79
C GLN A 350 -15.41 2.03 -10.66
N GLU A 351 -15.69 3.16 -10.00
CA GLU A 351 -16.75 3.27 -8.99
C GLU A 351 -18.14 2.98 -9.60
N ASP A 352 -18.41 3.47 -10.83
CA ASP A 352 -19.66 3.19 -11.54
C ASP A 352 -19.77 1.71 -11.93
N ILE A 353 -18.66 1.09 -12.31
CA ILE A 353 -18.59 -0.37 -12.59
C ILE A 353 -18.84 -1.17 -11.31
N ASP A 354 -18.20 -0.78 -10.21
CA ASP A 354 -18.35 -1.47 -8.91
C ASP A 354 -19.79 -1.32 -8.36
N ALA A 355 -20.39 -0.14 -8.54
CA ALA A 355 -21.81 0.09 -8.22
C ALA A 355 -22.75 -0.77 -9.10
N MET A 356 -22.46 -0.90 -10.40
CA MET A 356 -23.25 -1.77 -11.30
C MET A 356 -23.07 -3.25 -10.96
N VAL A 357 -21.88 -3.69 -10.57
CA VAL A 357 -21.62 -5.06 -10.11
C VAL A 357 -22.37 -5.35 -8.81
N SER A 358 -22.41 -4.39 -7.89
CA SER A 358 -23.20 -4.52 -6.65
C SER A 358 -24.69 -4.67 -6.94
N ILE A 359 -25.26 -3.80 -7.79
CA ILE A 359 -26.67 -3.87 -8.21
C ILE A 359 -26.96 -5.18 -8.94
N TYR A 360 -26.01 -5.67 -9.74
CA TYR A 360 -26.14 -6.95 -10.44
C TYR A 360 -26.21 -8.13 -9.45
N ASN A 361 -25.32 -8.16 -8.45
CA ASN A 361 -25.28 -9.24 -7.47
C ASN A 361 -26.51 -9.24 -6.54
N GLU A 362 -26.98 -8.08 -6.13
CA GLU A 362 -28.23 -7.95 -5.36
C GLU A 362 -29.44 -8.42 -6.17
N LYS A 363 -29.50 -8.07 -7.46
CA LYS A 363 -30.58 -8.54 -8.34
C LYS A 363 -30.48 -10.04 -8.61
N GLU A 364 -29.29 -10.59 -8.79
CA GLU A 364 -29.12 -12.05 -9.02
C GLU A 364 -29.58 -12.87 -7.81
N ALA A 365 -29.36 -12.39 -6.59
CA ALA A 365 -29.86 -13.03 -5.37
C ALA A 365 -31.41 -12.98 -5.28
N TRP A 366 -31.98 -11.84 -5.67
CA TRP A 366 -33.44 -11.64 -5.66
C TRP A 366 -34.15 -12.43 -6.76
N TYR A 367 -33.51 -12.59 -7.94
CA TYR A 367 -34.09 -13.26 -9.09
C TYR A 367 -34.00 -14.80 -9.07
N LYS A 368 -33.22 -15.38 -8.12
CA LYS A 368 -33.25 -16.83 -7.91
C LYS A 368 -34.61 -17.35 -7.41
N GLU A 369 -35.44 -16.48 -6.91
CA GLU A 369 -36.77 -16.84 -6.40
C GLU A 369 -37.93 -16.63 -7.39
N GLU A 370 -37.74 -15.92 -8.52
CA GLU A 370 -38.81 -15.65 -9.49
C GLU A 370 -38.46 -16.00 -10.95
N SER A 371 -39.46 -16.29 -11.74
CA SER A 371 -39.60 -17.00 -13.00
C SER A 371 -38.78 -16.57 -14.26
N GLU A 372 -39.00 -17.26 -15.39
CA GLU A 372 -38.26 -17.26 -16.68
C GLU A 372 -38.10 -15.87 -17.36
N ASP A 373 -39.00 -14.90 -17.13
CA ASP A 373 -38.91 -13.53 -17.68
C ASP A 373 -37.67 -12.78 -17.15
N VAL A 374 -37.26 -13.09 -15.95
CA VAL A 374 -36.11 -12.51 -15.28
C VAL A 374 -34.78 -12.94 -15.88
N ARG A 375 -34.72 -14.15 -16.45
CA ARG A 375 -33.51 -14.62 -17.16
C ARG A 375 -33.25 -13.81 -18.42
N HIS A 376 -34.29 -13.28 -19.04
CA HIS A 376 -34.14 -12.45 -20.24
C HIS A 376 -33.53 -11.09 -19.89
N GLU A 377 -34.00 -10.45 -18.80
CA GLU A 377 -33.43 -9.18 -18.30
C GLU A 377 -31.99 -9.34 -17.81
N LEU A 378 -31.69 -10.42 -17.11
CA LEU A 378 -30.34 -10.76 -16.70
C LEU A 378 -29.39 -10.95 -17.91
N SER A 379 -29.91 -11.50 -18.99
CA SER A 379 -29.16 -11.65 -20.26
C SER A 379 -28.86 -10.28 -20.88
N GLN A 380 -29.79 -9.33 -20.80
CA GLN A 380 -29.55 -7.95 -21.26
C GLN A 380 -28.52 -7.21 -20.40
N ILE A 381 -28.63 -7.31 -19.07
CA ILE A 381 -27.65 -6.72 -18.15
C ILE A 381 -26.24 -7.32 -18.39
N ARG A 382 -26.13 -8.63 -18.61
CA ARG A 382 -24.88 -9.29 -18.99
C ARG A 382 -24.33 -8.79 -20.32
N TYR A 383 -25.19 -8.46 -21.25
CA TYR A 383 -24.80 -7.90 -22.54
C TYR A 383 -24.24 -6.48 -22.37
N GLU A 384 -24.90 -5.63 -21.58
CA GLU A 384 -24.41 -4.27 -21.30
C GLU A 384 -23.12 -4.28 -20.50
N PHE A 385 -22.97 -5.18 -19.53
CA PHE A 385 -21.72 -5.37 -18.78
C PHE A 385 -20.55 -5.75 -19.70
N ARG A 386 -20.77 -6.63 -20.69
CA ARG A 386 -19.74 -6.95 -21.72
C ARG A 386 -19.36 -5.74 -22.55
N LYS A 387 -20.30 -4.83 -22.85
CA LYS A 387 -19.99 -3.57 -23.53
C LYS A 387 -19.09 -2.68 -22.69
N VAL A 388 -19.38 -2.56 -21.38
CA VAL A 388 -18.58 -1.78 -20.45
C VAL A 388 -17.17 -2.37 -20.30
N GLU A 389 -17.06 -3.70 -20.23
CA GLU A 389 -15.74 -4.36 -20.22
C GLU A 389 -14.97 -4.17 -21.54
N ALA A 390 -15.67 -4.19 -22.67
CA ALA A 390 -15.06 -3.91 -23.96
C ALA A 390 -14.58 -2.46 -24.06
N PHE A 391 -15.38 -1.53 -23.54
CA PHE A 391 -15.00 -0.11 -23.43
C PHE A 391 -13.80 0.12 -22.51
N LYS A 392 -13.78 -0.56 -21.35
CA LYS A 392 -12.63 -0.55 -20.43
C LYS A 392 -11.35 -1.02 -21.11
N ARG A 393 -11.41 -2.11 -21.91
CA ARG A 393 -10.25 -2.59 -22.68
C ARG A 393 -9.80 -1.56 -23.72
N SER A 394 -10.75 -0.97 -24.47
CA SER A 394 -10.42 0.08 -25.42
C SER A 394 -9.71 1.27 -24.75
N LEU A 395 -10.19 1.70 -23.58
CA LEU A 395 -9.56 2.78 -22.81
C LEU A 395 -8.15 2.41 -22.31
N GLN A 396 -7.94 1.15 -21.92
CA GLN A 396 -6.62 0.65 -21.54
C GLN A 396 -5.64 0.63 -22.74
N ASP A 397 -6.12 0.20 -23.89
CA ASP A 397 -5.32 0.20 -25.13
C ASP A 397 -4.95 1.63 -25.55
N ASP A 398 -5.91 2.56 -25.44
CA ASP A 398 -5.68 3.98 -25.72
C ASP A 398 -4.68 4.60 -24.73
N MET A 399 -4.80 4.26 -23.43
CA MET A 399 -3.82 4.68 -22.41
C MET A 399 -2.42 4.11 -22.69
N GLN A 400 -2.34 2.87 -23.14
CA GLN A 400 -1.06 2.25 -23.49
C GLN A 400 -0.45 2.84 -24.74
N ALA A 401 -1.27 3.14 -25.75
CA ALA A 401 -0.86 3.86 -26.95
C ALA A 401 -0.39 5.29 -26.62
N PHE A 402 -1.13 6.00 -25.75
CA PHE A 402 -0.77 7.32 -25.26
C PHE A 402 0.53 7.31 -24.44
N SER A 403 0.69 6.34 -23.54
CA SER A 403 1.93 6.14 -22.78
C SER A 403 3.14 5.88 -23.68
N SER A 404 2.95 5.08 -24.73
CA SER A 404 3.98 4.80 -25.74
C SER A 404 4.34 6.05 -26.56
N SER A 405 3.33 6.87 -26.89
CA SER A 405 3.52 8.15 -27.57
C SER A 405 4.24 9.16 -26.68
N LEU A 406 3.91 9.21 -25.38
CA LEU A 406 4.62 10.02 -24.37
C LEU A 406 6.08 9.58 -24.22
N GLY A 407 6.35 8.28 -24.22
CA GLY A 407 7.73 7.74 -24.22
C GLY A 407 8.53 8.21 -25.42
N ALA A 408 7.92 8.19 -26.61
CA ALA A 408 8.54 8.68 -27.84
C ALA A 408 8.76 10.20 -27.83
N VAL A 409 7.83 10.97 -27.28
CA VAL A 409 7.97 12.44 -27.08
C VAL A 409 9.06 12.73 -26.05
N SER A 410 9.10 11.99 -24.94
CA SER A 410 10.14 12.12 -23.90
C SER A 410 11.53 11.86 -24.47
N SER A 411 11.70 10.82 -25.29
CA SER A 411 12.99 10.52 -25.94
C SER A 411 13.42 11.63 -26.89
N ARG A 412 12.50 12.16 -27.71
CA ARG A 412 12.79 13.32 -28.59
C ARG A 412 13.05 14.59 -27.80
N TYR A 413 12.42 14.76 -26.63
CA TYR A 413 12.68 15.88 -25.74
C TYR A 413 14.10 15.79 -25.15
N GLN A 414 14.53 14.61 -24.70
CA GLN A 414 15.90 14.40 -24.21
C GLN A 414 16.96 14.67 -25.29
N GLU A 415 16.72 14.27 -26.54
CA GLU A 415 17.63 14.61 -27.65
C GLU A 415 17.69 16.12 -27.89
N ARG A 416 16.55 16.81 -27.81
CA ARG A 416 16.50 18.26 -27.98
C ARG A 416 17.08 19.02 -26.81
N GLN A 417 16.91 18.49 -25.58
CA GLN A 417 17.50 19.06 -24.36
C GLN A 417 19.03 19.09 -24.47
N SER A 418 19.65 18.00 -24.91
CA SER A 418 21.10 17.93 -25.10
C SER A 418 21.57 18.94 -26.15
N HIS A 419 20.76 19.19 -27.19
CA HIS A 419 21.07 20.20 -28.20
C HIS A 419 20.89 21.64 -27.66
N PHE A 420 19.87 21.85 -26.81
CA PHE A 420 19.60 23.12 -26.16
C PHE A 420 20.67 23.47 -25.12
N ASP A 421 21.16 22.46 -24.37
CA ASP A 421 22.24 22.66 -23.42
C ASP A 421 23.56 23.04 -24.08
N ALA A 422 23.83 22.51 -25.29
CA ALA A 422 24.97 22.92 -26.09
C ALA A 422 24.84 24.39 -26.58
N LEU A 423 23.67 24.77 -27.09
CA LEU A 423 23.39 26.15 -27.50
C LEU A 423 23.41 27.13 -26.34
N ARG A 424 22.96 26.72 -25.16
CA ARG A 424 23.00 27.53 -23.93
C ARG A 424 24.43 27.78 -23.46
N LEU A 425 25.29 26.79 -23.59
CA LEU A 425 26.71 26.95 -23.28
C LEU A 425 27.36 27.97 -24.21
N GLU A 426 27.03 27.91 -25.49
CA GLU A 426 27.51 28.84 -26.51
C GLU A 426 27.02 30.29 -26.24
N LEU A 427 25.72 30.46 -25.97
CA LEU A 427 25.12 31.74 -25.55
C LEU A 427 25.69 32.28 -24.25
N SER A 428 25.95 31.40 -23.27
CA SER A 428 26.59 31.81 -22.01
C SER A 428 28.00 32.34 -22.22
N ASN A 429 28.75 31.76 -23.16
CA ASN A 429 30.08 32.23 -23.51
C ASN A 429 30.05 33.58 -24.26
N GLU A 430 29.05 33.77 -25.12
CA GLU A 430 28.86 35.04 -25.80
C GLU A 430 28.39 36.16 -24.85
N LEU A 431 27.44 35.86 -23.94
CA LEU A 431 27.02 36.78 -22.88
C LEU A 431 28.16 37.19 -21.94
N LYS A 432 29.04 36.27 -21.62
CA LYS A 432 30.25 36.54 -20.83
C LYS A 432 31.19 37.49 -21.56
N TRP A 433 31.37 37.28 -22.87
CA TRP A 433 32.13 38.20 -23.73
C TRP A 433 31.49 39.59 -23.79
N VAL A 434 30.16 39.70 -23.96
CA VAL A 434 29.41 40.95 -23.93
C VAL A 434 29.53 41.68 -22.58
N GLN A 435 29.46 40.94 -21.47
CA GLN A 435 29.68 41.51 -20.14
C GLN A 435 31.12 42.03 -19.91
N GLU A 436 32.12 41.34 -20.44
CA GLU A 436 33.52 41.77 -20.41
C GLU A 436 33.74 43.05 -21.24
N VAL A 437 33.07 43.12 -22.41
CA VAL A 437 33.10 44.32 -23.27
C VAL A 437 32.36 45.49 -22.67
N MET A 438 31.17 45.27 -22.04
CA MET A 438 30.38 46.29 -21.36
C MET A 438 31.01 46.79 -20.04
N GLY A 439 31.76 45.91 -19.34
CA GLY A 439 32.50 46.26 -18.11
C GLY A 439 33.73 47.15 -18.34
N SER A 440 34.12 47.33 -19.58
CA SER A 440 35.25 48.17 -19.99
C SER A 440 34.86 49.60 -20.41
N VAL A 441 33.56 50.01 -20.30
CA VAL A 441 33.12 51.37 -20.59
C VAL A 441 33.15 52.20 -19.30
N PRO A 442 33.90 53.31 -19.25
CA PRO A 442 33.96 54.17 -18.05
C PRO A 442 32.60 54.88 -17.83
N THR A 443 32.05 54.75 -16.61
CA THR A 443 30.88 55.49 -16.18
C THR A 443 31.34 56.89 -15.66
N GLU A 444 31.20 57.93 -16.47
CA GLU A 444 31.13 59.29 -15.96
C GLU A 444 29.67 59.75 -15.84
N GLY A 445 29.30 60.14 -14.62
CA GLY A 445 28.42 61.28 -14.37
C GLY A 445 26.90 61.05 -14.24
N GLY A 446 26.44 61.17 -13.01
CA GLY A 446 25.34 62.09 -12.68
C GLY A 446 23.89 61.62 -12.81
N GLY A 447 23.34 61.26 -11.68
CA GLY A 447 22.01 61.59 -11.14
C GLY A 447 20.77 61.75 -12.03
N ARG A 448 19.77 60.96 -11.78
CA ARG A 448 18.35 61.28 -11.46
C ARG A 448 17.50 60.05 -11.63
N GLY A 449 16.65 59.77 -10.60
CA GLY A 449 15.75 58.63 -10.58
C GLY A 449 14.74 58.66 -11.72
N TYR A 450 14.46 57.45 -12.20
CA TYR A 450 13.29 57.16 -13.03
C TYR A 450 12.55 55.92 -12.46
N PRO A 451 11.24 55.89 -12.63
CA PRO A 451 10.38 54.94 -11.95
C PRO A 451 10.44 53.54 -12.51
N ASN A 452 10.10 52.58 -11.68
CA ASN A 452 9.89 51.18 -11.97
C ASN A 452 9.16 50.96 -13.31
N CYS A 453 9.90 50.56 -14.33
CA CYS A 453 9.33 49.85 -15.48
C CYS A 453 9.86 48.43 -15.48
N SER A 454 8.94 47.54 -15.40
CA SER A 454 9.15 46.08 -15.41
C SER A 454 9.91 45.59 -16.63
N PHE A 455 11.23 45.53 -16.57
CA PHE A 455 12.08 44.92 -17.60
C PHE A 455 11.86 43.44 -17.79
N SER A 456 11.15 42.78 -16.84
CA SER A 456 10.91 41.34 -16.91
C SER A 456 9.82 40.90 -17.93
N THR A 457 8.86 41.80 -18.23
CA THR A 457 7.73 41.46 -19.12
C THR A 457 8.07 41.60 -20.61
N VAL A 458 8.91 42.58 -20.97
CA VAL A 458 9.33 42.75 -22.35
C VAL A 458 10.34 41.68 -22.76
N PHE A 459 11.29 41.35 -21.88
CA PHE A 459 12.30 40.33 -22.16
C PHE A 459 11.68 38.91 -22.26
N ASN A 460 10.63 38.60 -21.47
CA ASN A 460 9.91 37.34 -21.61
C ASN A 460 9.08 37.21 -22.90
N ASN A 461 8.53 38.31 -23.41
CA ASN A 461 7.77 38.27 -24.65
C ASN A 461 8.68 38.09 -25.85
N ASP A 462 9.81 38.79 -25.91
CA ASP A 462 10.76 38.68 -27.04
C ASP A 462 11.47 37.32 -27.07
N VAL A 463 11.78 36.75 -25.89
CA VAL A 463 12.34 35.40 -25.77
C VAL A 463 11.29 34.33 -26.13
N ASN A 464 10.02 34.52 -25.75
CA ASN A 464 8.94 33.60 -26.19
C ASN A 464 8.63 33.69 -27.68
N GLU A 465 8.70 34.86 -28.29
CA GLU A 465 8.55 35.03 -29.77
C GLU A 465 9.75 34.40 -30.48
N ALA A 466 10.97 34.63 -30.01
CA ALA A 466 12.16 34.00 -30.59
C ALA A 466 12.17 32.48 -30.43
N LEU A 467 11.66 31.95 -29.29
CA LEU A 467 11.46 30.52 -29.05
C LEU A 467 10.37 29.92 -29.94
N LYS A 468 9.27 30.63 -30.19
CA LYS A 468 8.22 30.22 -31.16
C LYS A 468 8.77 30.17 -32.60
N GLU A 469 9.57 31.13 -32.96
CA GLU A 469 10.17 31.18 -34.31
C GLU A 469 11.24 30.09 -34.51
N LEU A 470 12.04 29.79 -33.47
CA LEU A 470 12.98 28.66 -33.45
C LEU A 470 12.27 27.30 -33.47
N LEU A 471 11.18 27.15 -32.72
CA LEU A 471 10.35 25.94 -32.72
C LEU A 471 9.65 25.74 -34.08
N SER A 472 9.20 26.80 -34.72
CA SER A 472 8.59 26.73 -36.08
C SER A 472 9.59 26.33 -37.15
N ARG A 473 10.85 26.76 -37.04
CA ARG A 473 11.94 26.38 -37.94
C ARG A 473 12.51 25.00 -37.74
N SER A 474 12.43 24.48 -36.48
CA SER A 474 12.96 23.15 -36.14
C SER A 474 11.95 22.01 -36.33
N CYS A 475 10.66 22.31 -36.38
CA CYS A 475 9.62 21.36 -36.75
C CYS A 475 9.26 21.61 -38.20
N GLY A 476 9.82 20.79 -39.11
CA GLY A 476 9.39 20.79 -40.52
C GLY A 476 7.87 20.72 -40.59
N GLY A 477 7.26 21.57 -41.40
CA GLY A 477 5.89 22.08 -41.42
C GLY A 477 4.72 21.08 -41.57
N GLU A 478 4.78 19.86 -41.01
CA GLU A 478 3.73 18.87 -41.23
C GLU A 478 2.99 18.39 -39.96
N LEU A 479 3.30 18.92 -38.76
CA LEU A 479 2.70 18.41 -37.53
C LEU A 479 1.85 19.41 -36.73
N LEU A 480 1.55 20.61 -37.24
CA LEU A 480 0.76 21.63 -36.51
C LEU A 480 -0.64 21.90 -37.10
N SER A 481 -1.15 21.10 -38.04
CA SER A 481 -2.51 21.29 -38.57
C SER A 481 -3.63 20.66 -37.74
N GLY A 482 -3.32 20.04 -36.60
CA GLY A 482 -4.29 19.29 -35.80
C GLY A 482 -4.45 19.70 -34.33
N ILE A 483 -3.67 20.68 -33.85
CA ILE A 483 -3.78 21.09 -32.42
C ILE A 483 -4.12 22.58 -32.38
N ASN A 484 -5.42 22.88 -32.29
CA ASN A 484 -5.91 24.19 -31.91
C ASN A 484 -5.64 24.40 -30.43
N LEU A 485 -4.57 25.11 -30.09
CA LEU A 485 -4.31 25.60 -28.73
C LEU A 485 -4.89 27.00 -28.60
N ASP A 486 -6.20 27.07 -28.39
CA ASP A 486 -6.83 28.30 -27.93
C ASP A 486 -6.47 28.53 -26.47
N PHE A 487 -5.50 29.39 -26.23
CA PHE A 487 -5.25 29.95 -24.90
C PHE A 487 -6.22 31.10 -24.66
N GLU A 488 -7.40 30.82 -24.13
CA GLU A 488 -8.23 31.85 -23.52
C GLU A 488 -7.59 32.34 -22.20
N THR A 489 -7.17 33.58 -22.25
CA THR A 489 -6.77 34.36 -21.08
C THR A 489 -7.97 34.53 -20.16
N GLY A 490 -8.02 33.78 -19.06
CA GLY A 490 -9.01 33.94 -17.99
C GLY A 490 -8.81 35.27 -17.27
N GLN A 491 -9.56 36.28 -17.67
CA GLN A 491 -9.87 37.40 -16.78
C GLN A 491 -11.21 37.15 -16.07
N GLN A 492 -11.11 37.08 -14.79
CA GLN A 492 -12.04 37.43 -13.70
C GLN A 492 -13.55 37.52 -14.01
N ARG A 493 -14.32 36.69 -13.35
CA ARG A 493 -15.32 37.17 -12.37
C ARG A 493 -15.46 36.17 -11.20
#